data_229a1d30ae18ffdaa1b0825b151e99f9
#
_entry.id   229a1d30ae18ffdaa1b0825b151e99f9
#
_cell.length_a   1.000
_cell.length_b   1.000
_cell.length_c   1.000
_cell.angle_alpha   90.00
_cell.angle_beta   90.00
_cell.angle_gamma   90.00
#
_symmetry.space_group_name_H-M   'P 1'
#
loop_
_entity.id
_entity.type
_entity.pdbx_description
1 polymer ?
#
loop_
_entity_poly.entity_id
_entity_poly.type
_entity_poly.pdbx_seq_one_letter_code
_entity_poly.pdbx_strand_id
1 'polypeptide(L)'
;MEPCLGDMGRKHCVWRKSGFQTTHHSTDLMHTLVGDSSAMKRTYEFFERVGPCDSTVLIYGESGTGKELAARSLHRKSRRCSKPFVAINCAAIPEGLLESELFGHERGAFTGAVGQKKGRLESANGGVVFLDEVGELAPALQVKLLRVLQEREFERVGGIVPIPLNVRLIAATNKNLEREVKARAFREDLYYRLNVVSLRMPALRERREDVATLASYFVEKFEALDRTALKEISPRALECLTSYDWPGNVRELENAIERALVLSRTDSIEPEDLPECVLTQPTLLVLKDSKYHSAIQTLKKNLILQAMHESQGNYNHAARNLGLHTNYLHRLIRNLGLRGSVRMFTSHMEPEASTMAAGD
;
A
#
# COMPACT_ATOMS: atom_id res chain seq x y z
N MET A 1 21.63 -53.83 -35.43
CA MET A 1 20.54 -54.55 -34.73
C MET A 1 19.79 -53.56 -33.89
N GLU A 2 18.63 -53.32 -34.34
CA GLU A 2 17.54 -52.55 -33.69
C GLU A 2 17.00 -53.30 -32.45
N PRO A 3 15.96 -52.80 -31.85
CA PRO A 3 15.52 -51.46 -31.33
C PRO A 3 14.95 -51.55 -29.90
N CYS A 4 14.53 -50.45 -29.35
CA CYS A 4 13.33 -50.38 -28.46
C CYS A 4 12.94 -48.90 -28.28
N LEU A 5 11.86 -48.48 -28.86
CA LEU A 5 10.56 -48.07 -28.35
C LEU A 5 10.62 -47.67 -26.86
N GLY A 6 10.36 -46.47 -26.39
CA GLY A 6 9.21 -45.61 -26.61
C GLY A 6 8.75 -45.16 -25.26
N ASP A 7 8.74 -43.92 -24.97
CA ASP A 7 7.71 -43.39 -24.09
C ASP A 7 7.41 -41.91 -24.45
N MET A 8 6.17 -41.72 -24.92
CA MET A 8 5.53 -40.43 -25.08
C MET A 8 4.93 -40.06 -23.74
N GLY A 9 5.25 -38.93 -23.21
CA GLY A 9 4.43 -38.44 -22.14
C GLY A 9 4.94 -37.24 -21.39
N ARG A 10 4.33 -36.14 -21.68
CA ARG A 10 4.25 -34.91 -20.88
C ARG A 10 5.27 -33.84 -21.18
N LYS A 11 4.94 -33.02 -22.14
CA LYS A 11 5.46 -31.66 -22.27
C LYS A 11 5.00 -30.86 -21.06
N HIS A 12 5.84 -30.78 -20.03
CA HIS A 12 5.75 -29.74 -19.03
C HIS A 12 6.29 -28.46 -19.68
N CYS A 13 5.42 -27.49 -19.87
CA CYS A 13 5.78 -26.13 -20.23
C CYS A 13 6.56 -25.51 -19.08
N VAL A 14 7.86 -25.72 -19.08
CA VAL A 14 8.80 -25.01 -18.20
C VAL A 14 9.02 -23.63 -18.81
N TRP A 15 8.39 -22.61 -18.26
CA TRP A 15 8.75 -21.23 -18.49
C TRP A 15 10.11 -20.96 -17.81
N ARG A 16 11.18 -21.40 -18.45
CA ARG A 16 12.54 -20.94 -18.15
C ARG A 16 13.03 -20.13 -19.33
N LYS A 17 13.37 -18.88 -19.05
CA LYS A 17 14.32 -17.97 -19.72
C LYS A 17 13.71 -16.65 -20.18
N SER A 18 13.89 -15.66 -19.34
CA SER A 18 14.58 -14.45 -19.76
C SER A 18 15.66 -14.16 -18.71
N GLY A 19 16.90 -14.09 -19.16
CA GLY A 19 18.09 -14.14 -18.32
C GLY A 19 18.23 -12.94 -17.39
N PHE A 20 18.00 -13.18 -16.13
CA PHE A 20 18.63 -12.41 -15.06
C PHE A 20 19.81 -13.24 -14.56
N GLN A 21 21.02 -12.81 -14.88
CA GLN A 21 22.22 -13.30 -14.21
C GLN A 21 22.20 -12.72 -12.79
N THR A 22 21.72 -13.52 -11.85
CA THR A 22 21.78 -13.22 -10.43
C THR A 22 23.07 -13.75 -9.85
N THR A 23 24.10 -12.90 -9.84
CA THR A 23 25.16 -12.93 -8.84
C THR A 23 24.93 -11.74 -7.90
N HIS A 24 23.92 -11.80 -7.03
CA HIS A 24 23.73 -10.80 -6.00
C HIS A 24 23.49 -11.47 -4.66
N HIS A 25 24.31 -11.04 -3.68
CA HIS A 25 24.27 -11.44 -2.27
C HIS A 25 22.85 -11.19 -1.70
N SER A 26 22.42 -12.01 -0.78
CA SER A 26 21.09 -12.03 -0.12
C SER A 26 20.59 -10.70 0.50
N THR A 27 21.45 -9.70 0.62
CA THR A 27 21.10 -8.33 1.08
C THR A 27 20.49 -7.43 -0.01
N ASP A 28 20.63 -7.78 -1.28
CA ASP A 28 20.17 -6.91 -2.40
C ASP A 28 18.70 -7.20 -2.81
N LEU A 29 18.18 -8.37 -2.47
CA LEU A 29 16.78 -8.75 -2.72
C LEU A 29 15.78 -7.86 -1.97
N MET A 30 16.14 -7.35 -0.79
CA MET A 30 15.21 -6.56 0.04
C MET A 30 14.92 -5.15 -0.47
N HIS A 31 15.67 -4.63 -1.44
CA HIS A 31 15.60 -3.22 -1.85
C HIS A 31 15.42 -3.00 -3.34
N THR A 32 14.86 -3.96 -4.07
CA THR A 32 14.70 -3.87 -5.52
C THR A 32 13.26 -3.55 -5.87
N LEU A 33 13.05 -2.56 -6.75
CA LEU A 33 11.78 -2.35 -7.41
C LEU A 33 11.58 -3.43 -8.47
N VAL A 34 10.41 -4.08 -8.44
CA VAL A 34 10.03 -5.16 -9.34
C VAL A 34 8.85 -4.73 -10.19
N GLY A 35 8.87 -5.07 -11.48
CA GLY A 35 7.81 -4.84 -12.45
C GLY A 35 8.36 -4.56 -13.84
N ASP A 36 7.68 -5.12 -14.85
CA ASP A 36 8.04 -5.02 -16.27
C ASP A 36 7.00 -4.26 -17.10
N SER A 37 5.94 -3.77 -16.46
CA SER A 37 4.87 -3.02 -17.09
C SER A 37 5.37 -1.75 -17.78
N SER A 38 4.60 -1.28 -18.73
CA SER A 38 4.91 -0.03 -19.45
C SER A 38 5.00 1.18 -18.49
N ALA A 39 4.24 1.17 -17.41
CA ALA A 39 4.29 2.19 -16.37
C ALA A 39 5.62 2.14 -15.58
N MET A 40 6.09 0.92 -15.23
CA MET A 40 7.36 0.74 -14.53
C MET A 40 8.56 1.03 -15.44
N LYS A 41 8.51 0.69 -16.72
CA LYS A 41 9.58 1.05 -17.69
C LYS A 41 9.79 2.55 -17.75
N ARG A 42 8.72 3.36 -17.82
CA ARG A 42 8.81 4.83 -17.74
C ARG A 42 9.44 5.31 -16.44
N THR A 43 9.14 4.63 -15.33
CA THR A 43 9.73 4.92 -14.03
C THR A 43 11.24 4.63 -14.01
N TYR A 44 11.68 3.53 -14.61
CA TYR A 44 13.10 3.20 -14.73
C TYR A 44 13.85 4.17 -15.64
N GLU A 45 13.26 4.55 -16.77
CA GLU A 45 13.82 5.59 -17.65
C GLU A 45 13.98 6.93 -16.93
N PHE A 46 13.02 7.29 -16.08
CA PHE A 46 13.14 8.47 -15.22
C PHE A 46 14.35 8.37 -14.30
N PHE A 47 14.59 7.21 -13.67
CA PHE A 47 15.76 7.02 -12.79
C PHE A 47 17.08 7.17 -13.54
N GLU A 48 17.16 6.66 -14.77
CA GLU A 48 18.40 6.82 -15.60
C GLU A 48 18.68 8.28 -15.91
N ARG A 49 17.64 9.05 -16.23
CA ARG A 49 17.79 10.47 -16.60
C ARG A 49 18.03 11.38 -15.41
N VAL A 50 17.35 11.16 -14.30
CA VAL A 50 17.33 12.06 -13.14
C VAL A 50 18.31 11.62 -12.05
N GLY A 51 18.68 10.33 -12.01
CA GLY A 51 19.64 9.79 -11.05
C GLY A 51 20.93 10.60 -10.98
N PRO A 52 21.63 10.88 -12.08
CA PRO A 52 22.90 11.63 -12.09
C PRO A 52 22.79 13.11 -11.70
N CYS A 53 21.57 13.68 -11.65
CA CYS A 53 21.34 15.08 -11.32
C CYS A 53 21.27 15.30 -9.82
N ASP A 54 21.71 16.46 -9.32
CA ASP A 54 21.56 16.87 -7.89
C ASP A 54 20.26 17.62 -7.61
N SER A 55 19.34 17.69 -8.59
CA SER A 55 18.05 18.35 -8.44
C SER A 55 17.19 17.67 -7.36
N THR A 56 16.37 18.47 -6.67
CA THR A 56 15.33 17.96 -5.75
C THR A 56 14.31 17.16 -6.55
N VAL A 57 13.91 16.01 -6.01
CA VAL A 57 12.91 15.13 -6.62
C VAL A 57 11.73 14.98 -5.65
N LEU A 58 10.53 15.23 -6.14
CA LEU A 58 9.28 14.95 -5.43
C LEU A 58 8.64 13.68 -5.98
N ILE A 59 8.51 12.67 -5.14
CA ILE A 59 7.85 11.40 -5.47
C ILE A 59 6.45 11.40 -4.86
N TYR A 60 5.42 11.28 -5.67
CA TYR A 60 4.05 11.18 -5.17
C TYR A 60 3.38 9.90 -5.66
N GLY A 61 2.46 9.40 -4.86
CA GLY A 61 1.74 8.17 -5.11
C GLY A 61 1.10 7.62 -3.85
N GLU A 62 0.18 6.71 -4.03
CA GLU A 62 -0.54 6.08 -2.91
C GLU A 62 0.40 5.38 -1.93
N SER A 63 -0.11 5.13 -0.71
CA SER A 63 0.63 4.33 0.26
C SER A 63 0.89 2.92 -0.29
N GLY A 64 2.08 2.37 -0.02
CA GLY A 64 2.45 1.02 -0.46
C GLY A 64 2.86 0.88 -1.93
N THR A 65 3.00 1.97 -2.71
CA THR A 65 3.43 1.90 -4.13
C THR A 65 4.93 1.73 -4.32
N GLY A 66 5.75 1.84 -3.25
CA GLY A 66 7.20 1.69 -3.30
C GLY A 66 7.97 3.01 -3.44
N LYS A 67 7.44 4.14 -2.93
CA LYS A 67 8.10 5.47 -2.97
C LYS A 67 9.51 5.46 -2.38
N GLU A 68 9.73 4.77 -1.26
CA GLU A 68 11.06 4.64 -0.65
C GLU A 68 12.03 3.86 -1.55
N LEU A 69 11.58 2.76 -2.17
CA LEU A 69 12.40 1.98 -3.10
C LEU A 69 12.78 2.81 -4.34
N ALA A 70 11.87 3.68 -4.80
CA ALA A 70 12.15 4.63 -5.88
C ALA A 70 13.24 5.63 -5.48
N ALA A 71 13.17 6.18 -4.26
CA ALA A 71 14.21 7.08 -3.73
C ALA A 71 15.57 6.38 -3.60
N ARG A 72 15.59 5.12 -3.13
CA ARG A 72 16.82 4.30 -3.06
C ARG A 72 17.38 4.01 -4.46
N SER A 73 16.53 3.77 -5.46
CA SER A 73 16.94 3.58 -6.86
C SER A 73 17.56 4.85 -7.45
N LEU A 74 16.99 6.02 -7.17
CA LEU A 74 17.57 7.30 -7.55
C LEU A 74 18.93 7.55 -6.87
N HIS A 75 19.08 7.16 -5.60
CA HIS A 75 20.36 7.24 -4.89
C HIS A 75 21.41 6.34 -5.54
N ARG A 76 21.10 5.06 -5.81
CA ARG A 76 22.04 4.12 -6.46
C ARG A 76 22.53 4.63 -7.83
N LYS A 77 21.69 5.34 -8.58
CA LYS A 77 22.03 5.92 -9.89
C LYS A 77 22.62 7.35 -9.82
N SER A 78 22.79 7.89 -8.60
CA SER A 78 23.31 9.22 -8.40
C SER A 78 24.83 9.25 -8.31
N ARG A 79 25.42 10.45 -8.49
CA ARG A 79 26.84 10.70 -8.21
C ARG A 79 27.22 10.51 -6.75
N ARG A 80 26.21 10.37 -5.87
CA ARG A 80 26.33 10.18 -4.42
C ARG A 80 26.06 8.75 -3.99
N CYS A 81 26.07 7.76 -4.90
CA CYS A 81 25.71 6.36 -4.62
C CYS A 81 26.56 5.70 -3.51
N SER A 82 27.82 6.16 -3.31
CA SER A 82 28.74 5.71 -2.25
C SER A 82 28.61 6.52 -0.96
N LYS A 83 27.75 7.54 -0.91
CA LYS A 83 27.56 8.44 0.22
C LYS A 83 26.31 8.03 1.02
N PRO A 84 26.13 8.52 2.26
CA PRO A 84 24.99 8.16 3.09
C PRO A 84 23.65 8.42 2.41
N PHE A 85 22.70 7.47 2.57
CA PHE A 85 21.28 7.64 2.29
C PHE A 85 20.53 7.64 3.62
N VAL A 86 20.00 8.80 4.01
CA VAL A 86 19.29 8.96 5.29
C VAL A 86 17.80 9.14 5.01
N ALA A 87 17.01 8.13 5.36
CA ALA A 87 15.55 8.16 5.26
C ALA A 87 14.93 8.64 6.58
N ILE A 88 13.94 9.52 6.45
CA ILE A 88 13.20 10.10 7.57
C ILE A 88 11.72 10.07 7.19
N ASN A 89 10.92 9.35 7.97
CA ASN A 89 9.47 9.36 7.82
C ASN A 89 8.88 10.43 8.75
N CYS A 90 8.34 11.50 8.14
CA CYS A 90 7.81 12.65 8.87
C CYS A 90 6.52 12.31 9.63
N ALA A 91 5.77 11.31 9.21
CA ALA A 91 4.54 10.87 9.88
C ALA A 91 4.80 9.92 11.06
N ALA A 92 5.94 9.21 11.06
CA ALA A 92 6.24 8.21 12.09
C ALA A 92 6.82 8.80 13.38
N ILE A 93 7.31 10.04 13.33
CA ILE A 93 7.96 10.72 14.48
C ILE A 93 6.98 11.76 15.05
N PRO A 94 6.70 11.75 16.37
CA PRO A 94 5.88 12.80 16.97
C PRO A 94 6.40 14.20 16.67
N GLU A 95 5.49 15.15 16.38
CA GLU A 95 5.82 16.51 15.95
C GLU A 95 6.87 17.19 16.85
N GLY A 96 6.73 17.11 18.18
CA GLY A 96 7.67 17.70 19.14
C GLY A 96 9.08 17.11 19.12
N LEU A 97 9.26 15.92 18.53
CA LEU A 97 10.57 15.26 18.41
C LEU A 97 11.15 15.37 16.99
N LEU A 98 10.30 15.54 15.98
CA LEU A 98 10.72 15.55 14.58
C LEU A 98 11.73 16.66 14.29
N GLU A 99 11.52 17.83 14.89
CA GLU A 99 12.44 18.96 14.75
C GLU A 99 13.86 18.61 15.28
N SER A 100 13.91 18.05 16.48
CA SER A 100 15.18 17.62 17.10
C SER A 100 15.83 16.45 16.37
N GLU A 101 15.05 15.53 15.81
CA GLU A 101 15.58 14.43 14.97
C GLU A 101 16.16 14.96 13.65
N LEU A 102 15.48 15.91 12.98
CA LEU A 102 15.93 16.49 11.72
C LEU A 102 17.19 17.34 11.89
N PHE A 103 17.11 18.35 12.78
CA PHE A 103 18.13 19.41 12.90
C PHE A 103 19.14 19.15 14.01
N GLY A 104 18.83 18.23 14.94
CA GLY A 104 19.60 18.06 16.16
C GLY A 104 19.29 19.15 17.20
N HIS A 105 19.91 19.07 18.36
CA HIS A 105 19.72 20.06 19.44
C HIS A 105 21.00 20.32 20.22
N GLU A 106 21.08 21.51 20.76
CA GLU A 106 22.08 21.88 21.74
C GLU A 106 21.66 21.48 23.16
N ARG A 107 22.60 21.36 24.05
CA ARG A 107 22.33 21.09 25.47
C ARG A 107 21.44 22.19 26.05
N GLY A 108 20.34 21.81 26.72
CA GLY A 108 19.38 22.74 27.33
C GLY A 108 18.35 23.34 26.36
N ALA A 109 18.26 22.88 25.10
CA ALA A 109 17.33 23.39 24.11
C ALA A 109 15.84 23.17 24.50
N PHE A 110 15.57 22.13 25.26
CA PHE A 110 14.23 21.81 25.83
C PHE A 110 14.35 20.96 27.07
N THR A 111 13.25 20.77 27.81
CA THR A 111 13.24 19.92 29.01
C THR A 111 13.56 18.47 28.61
N GLY A 112 14.72 17.97 29.06
CA GLY A 112 15.26 16.66 28.69
C GLY A 112 16.46 16.68 27.74
N ALA A 113 16.85 17.84 27.20
CA ALA A 113 18.08 17.99 26.41
C ALA A 113 19.34 18.02 27.28
N VAL A 114 19.71 16.86 27.85
CA VAL A 114 20.84 16.70 28.76
C VAL A 114 22.19 16.93 28.06
N GLY A 115 22.28 16.58 26.78
CA GLY A 115 23.45 16.70 25.93
C GLY A 115 23.17 17.27 24.56
N GLN A 116 24.22 17.60 23.82
CA GLN A 116 24.11 17.94 22.39
C GLN A 116 23.85 16.68 21.57
N LYS A 117 22.97 16.75 20.56
CA LYS A 117 22.67 15.67 19.60
C LYS A 117 22.78 16.17 18.19
N LYS A 118 23.51 15.45 17.33
CA LYS A 118 23.50 15.68 15.87
C LYS A 118 22.21 15.23 15.25
N GLY A 119 21.70 16.05 14.32
CA GLY A 119 20.48 15.74 13.56
C GLY A 119 20.73 14.80 12.37
N ARG A 120 19.64 14.31 11.81
CA ARG A 120 19.67 13.45 10.62
C ARG A 120 20.23 14.18 9.40
N LEU A 121 19.94 15.49 9.24
CA LEU A 121 20.49 16.30 8.16
C LEU A 121 22.01 16.39 8.24
N GLU A 122 22.56 16.61 9.43
CA GLU A 122 24.01 16.64 9.65
C GLU A 122 24.66 15.29 9.32
N SER A 123 24.00 14.19 9.71
CA SER A 123 24.47 12.82 9.46
C SER A 123 24.44 12.45 7.96
N ALA A 124 23.62 13.13 7.17
CA ALA A 124 23.48 12.92 5.73
C ALA A 124 24.43 13.76 4.89
N ASN A 125 25.27 14.61 5.51
CA ASN A 125 26.09 15.57 4.78
C ASN A 125 26.99 14.89 3.73
N GLY A 126 27.00 15.43 2.53
CA GLY A 126 27.64 14.84 1.35
C GLY A 126 26.79 13.81 0.60
N GLY A 127 25.70 13.33 1.21
CA GLY A 127 24.84 12.24 0.71
C GLY A 127 23.47 12.67 0.19
N VAL A 128 22.48 11.82 0.46
CA VAL A 128 21.08 12.00 0.07
C VAL A 128 20.19 11.94 1.30
N VAL A 129 19.29 12.91 1.42
CA VAL A 129 18.19 12.90 2.41
C VAL A 129 16.91 12.52 1.70
N PHE A 130 16.21 11.52 2.23
CA PHE A 130 14.90 11.14 1.80
C PHE A 130 13.89 11.49 2.90
N LEU A 131 12.95 12.40 2.58
CA LEU A 131 11.85 12.79 3.46
C LEU A 131 10.59 12.09 2.98
N ASP A 132 10.15 11.07 3.71
CA ASP A 132 8.88 10.39 3.42
C ASP A 132 7.72 11.11 4.13
N GLU A 133 6.57 11.11 3.47
CA GLU A 133 5.33 11.78 3.91
C GLU A 133 5.55 13.27 4.29
N VAL A 134 6.25 14.01 3.40
CA VAL A 134 6.55 15.44 3.61
C VAL A 134 5.30 16.31 3.77
N GLY A 135 4.14 15.86 3.25
CA GLY A 135 2.84 16.52 3.42
C GLY A 135 2.28 16.48 4.85
N GLU A 136 2.93 15.75 5.77
CA GLU A 136 2.57 15.69 7.19
C GLU A 136 3.36 16.68 8.06
N LEU A 137 4.29 17.44 7.46
CA LEU A 137 5.10 18.43 8.19
C LEU A 137 4.25 19.55 8.78
N ALA A 138 4.45 19.82 10.06
CA ALA A 138 3.84 20.98 10.72
C ALA A 138 4.33 22.30 10.10
N PRO A 139 3.50 23.37 10.11
CA PRO A 139 3.86 24.65 9.50
C PRO A 139 5.18 25.25 9.94
N ALA A 140 5.55 25.09 11.21
CA ALA A 140 6.83 25.56 11.74
C ALA A 140 8.03 24.85 11.10
N LEU A 141 7.93 23.53 10.89
CA LEU A 141 8.96 22.73 10.23
C LEU A 141 9.05 23.01 8.73
N GLN A 142 7.93 23.32 8.08
CA GLN A 142 7.94 23.74 6.68
C GLN A 142 8.77 24.99 6.46
N VAL A 143 8.71 25.98 7.39
CA VAL A 143 9.53 27.21 7.33
C VAL A 143 11.01 26.88 7.47
N LYS A 144 11.38 26.02 8.43
CA LYS A 144 12.78 25.62 8.64
C LYS A 144 13.33 24.84 7.46
N LEU A 145 12.55 23.88 6.93
CA LEU A 145 12.94 23.12 5.76
C LEU A 145 13.13 24.00 4.53
N LEU A 146 12.29 25.01 4.34
CA LEU A 146 12.42 25.98 3.25
C LEU A 146 13.76 26.72 3.33
N ARG A 147 14.13 27.24 4.53
CA ARG A 147 15.41 27.90 4.74
C ARG A 147 16.58 26.98 4.40
N VAL A 148 16.57 25.73 4.86
CA VAL A 148 17.60 24.72 4.51
C VAL A 148 17.75 24.55 3.01
N LEU A 149 16.63 24.52 2.26
CA LEU A 149 16.65 24.34 0.81
C LEU A 149 17.16 25.59 0.06
N GLN A 150 16.99 26.78 0.65
CA GLN A 150 17.38 28.05 0.04
C GLN A 150 18.83 28.37 0.36
N GLU A 151 19.20 28.33 1.64
CA GLU A 151 20.47 28.81 2.16
C GLU A 151 21.56 27.74 2.21
N ARG A 152 21.16 26.45 2.11
CA ARG A 152 22.08 25.29 2.21
C ARG A 152 22.80 25.22 3.54
N GLU A 153 22.17 25.74 4.59
CA GLU A 153 22.63 25.67 5.98
C GLU A 153 21.42 25.57 6.92
N PHE A 154 21.68 25.19 8.16
CA PHE A 154 20.68 25.11 9.22
C PHE A 154 21.30 25.33 10.58
N GLU A 155 20.47 25.60 11.59
CA GLU A 155 20.85 25.72 12.99
C GLU A 155 20.23 24.55 13.78
N ARG A 156 20.93 24.05 14.78
CA ARG A 156 20.35 23.10 15.75
C ARG A 156 19.31 23.78 16.61
N VAL A 157 18.37 23.00 17.14
CA VAL A 157 17.36 23.52 18.08
C VAL A 157 18.06 24.07 19.31
N GLY A 158 17.77 25.33 19.65
CA GLY A 158 18.44 26.05 20.74
C GLY A 158 19.84 26.56 20.43
N GLY A 159 20.35 26.37 19.21
CA GLY A 159 21.63 26.89 18.72
C GLY A 159 21.46 28.12 17.85
N ILE A 160 22.56 28.86 17.66
CA ILE A 160 22.65 30.04 16.79
C ILE A 160 23.77 29.91 15.75
N VAL A 161 24.47 28.77 15.74
CA VAL A 161 25.58 28.55 14.82
C VAL A 161 25.09 27.90 13.55
N PRO A 162 25.25 28.53 12.37
CA PRO A 162 24.86 27.95 11.11
C PRO A 162 25.77 26.78 10.74
N ILE A 163 25.18 25.67 10.31
CA ILE A 163 25.86 24.45 9.91
C ILE A 163 25.64 24.27 8.41
N PRO A 164 26.69 24.33 7.59
CA PRO A 164 26.55 24.15 6.13
C PRO A 164 26.10 22.75 5.79
N LEU A 165 25.19 22.63 4.82
CA LEU A 165 24.57 21.37 4.41
C LEU A 165 24.70 21.14 2.90
N ASN A 166 25.44 20.11 2.54
CA ASN A 166 25.57 19.66 1.15
C ASN A 166 24.87 18.31 0.96
N VAL A 167 23.57 18.34 0.74
CA VAL A 167 22.79 17.12 0.48
C VAL A 167 21.95 17.26 -0.77
N ARG A 168 21.70 16.13 -1.45
CA ARG A 168 20.60 16.02 -2.41
C ARG A 168 19.33 15.67 -1.64
N LEU A 169 18.22 16.36 -1.92
CA LEU A 169 16.94 16.08 -1.30
C LEU A 169 16.03 15.27 -2.25
N ILE A 170 15.41 14.22 -1.72
CA ILE A 170 14.30 13.49 -2.33
C ILE A 170 13.16 13.53 -1.33
N ALA A 171 12.00 14.01 -1.73
CA ALA A 171 10.81 14.06 -0.89
C ALA A 171 9.74 13.12 -1.43
N ALA A 172 8.93 12.52 -0.56
CA ALA A 172 7.80 11.70 -0.97
C ALA A 172 6.52 12.06 -0.18
N THR A 173 5.38 11.85 -0.81
CA THR A 173 4.08 12.04 -0.17
C THR A 173 2.98 11.25 -0.85
N ASN A 174 1.94 10.87 -0.10
CA ASN A 174 0.69 10.33 -0.61
C ASN A 174 -0.38 11.42 -0.74
N LYS A 175 -0.16 12.62 -0.17
CA LYS A 175 -1.09 13.76 -0.26
C LYS A 175 -0.95 14.51 -1.57
N ASN A 176 -2.05 15.11 -2.00
CA ASN A 176 -2.04 16.08 -3.10
C ASN A 176 -1.60 17.44 -2.55
N LEU A 177 -0.30 17.75 -2.66
CA LEU A 177 0.24 19.01 -2.12
C LEU A 177 -0.38 20.27 -2.72
N GLU A 178 -0.85 20.23 -3.97
CA GLU A 178 -1.55 21.40 -4.56
C GLU A 178 -2.87 21.71 -3.84
N ARG A 179 -3.58 20.65 -3.40
CA ARG A 179 -4.79 20.83 -2.57
C ARG A 179 -4.43 21.31 -1.17
N GLU A 180 -3.35 20.79 -0.58
CA GLU A 180 -2.87 21.24 0.74
C GLU A 180 -2.42 22.70 0.70
N VAL A 181 -1.80 23.16 -0.38
CA VAL A 181 -1.45 24.59 -0.60
C VAL A 181 -2.72 25.45 -0.67
N LYS A 182 -3.72 25.04 -1.45
CA LYS A 182 -5.01 25.75 -1.53
C LYS A 182 -5.73 25.81 -0.17
N ALA A 183 -5.61 24.74 0.63
CA ALA A 183 -6.14 24.65 1.99
C ALA A 183 -5.28 25.39 3.03
N ARG A 184 -4.16 25.99 2.64
CA ARG A 184 -3.17 26.67 3.53
C ARG A 184 -2.56 25.73 4.59
N ALA A 185 -2.63 24.42 4.41
CA ALA A 185 -1.99 23.43 5.26
C ALA A 185 -0.53 23.17 4.84
N PHE A 186 -0.17 23.49 3.60
CA PHE A 186 1.18 23.43 3.09
C PHE A 186 1.58 24.75 2.44
N ARG A 187 2.82 25.19 2.66
CA ARG A 187 3.31 26.47 2.12
C ARG A 187 3.60 26.36 0.63
N GLU A 188 3.17 27.36 -0.13
CA GLU A 188 3.34 27.41 -1.57
C GLU A 188 4.82 27.54 -1.98
N ASP A 189 5.61 28.34 -1.25
CA ASP A 189 7.03 28.51 -1.50
C ASP A 189 7.83 27.21 -1.31
N LEU A 190 7.52 26.45 -0.29
CA LEU A 190 8.11 25.13 -0.07
C LEU A 190 7.70 24.12 -1.15
N TYR A 191 6.43 24.15 -1.56
CA TYR A 191 5.94 23.29 -2.64
C TYR A 191 6.75 23.47 -3.92
N TYR A 192 6.93 24.72 -4.40
CA TYR A 192 7.71 24.97 -5.59
C TYR A 192 9.19 24.61 -5.44
N ARG A 193 9.75 24.72 -4.23
CA ARG A 193 11.14 24.34 -3.99
C ARG A 193 11.35 22.81 -3.94
N LEU A 194 10.33 22.06 -3.56
CA LEU A 194 10.33 20.59 -3.58
C LEU A 194 9.99 20.03 -4.98
N ASN A 195 9.07 20.65 -5.68
CA ASN A 195 8.54 20.18 -6.96
C ASN A 195 9.36 20.69 -8.16
N VAL A 196 10.69 20.51 -8.11
CA VAL A 196 11.58 20.86 -9.24
C VAL A 196 11.50 19.77 -10.32
N VAL A 197 11.59 18.51 -9.90
CA VAL A 197 11.37 17.34 -10.76
C VAL A 197 10.44 16.40 -10.04
N SER A 198 9.36 15.97 -10.68
CA SER A 198 8.36 15.11 -10.05
C SER A 198 8.27 13.73 -10.70
N LEU A 199 8.03 12.72 -9.87
CA LEU A 199 7.77 11.35 -10.26
C LEU A 199 6.46 10.88 -9.64
N ARG A 200 5.53 10.40 -10.47
CA ARG A 200 4.35 9.71 -9.99
C ARG A 200 4.60 8.20 -9.97
N MET A 201 4.52 7.58 -8.79
CA MET A 201 4.51 6.13 -8.68
C MET A 201 3.15 5.57 -9.06
N PRO A 202 3.07 4.63 -10.01
CA PRO A 202 1.79 4.06 -10.42
C PRO A 202 1.20 3.18 -9.31
N ALA A 203 -0.11 3.28 -9.12
CA ALA A 203 -0.83 2.35 -8.26
C ALA A 203 -0.81 0.93 -8.86
N LEU A 204 -0.93 -0.11 -8.02
CA LEU A 204 -0.81 -1.50 -8.48
C LEU A 204 -1.93 -1.87 -9.48
N ARG A 205 -3.14 -1.33 -9.31
CA ARG A 205 -4.25 -1.47 -10.27
C ARG A 205 -3.98 -0.87 -11.66
N GLU A 206 -3.03 0.08 -11.79
CA GLU A 206 -2.61 0.67 -13.07
C GLU A 206 -1.51 -0.16 -13.77
N ARG A 207 -0.99 -1.20 -13.09
CA ARG A 207 0.05 -2.13 -13.57
C ARG A 207 -0.26 -3.57 -13.17
N ARG A 208 -1.49 -4.02 -13.44
CA ARG A 208 -1.97 -5.37 -13.06
C ARG A 208 -1.12 -6.50 -13.62
N GLU A 209 -0.49 -6.26 -14.76
CA GLU A 209 0.48 -7.19 -15.39
C GLU A 209 1.70 -7.49 -14.51
N ASP A 210 2.04 -6.60 -13.57
CA ASP A 210 3.15 -6.81 -12.63
C ASP A 210 2.75 -7.65 -11.41
N VAL A 211 1.45 -7.88 -11.17
CA VAL A 211 0.96 -8.59 -9.95
C VAL A 211 1.53 -10.01 -9.88
N ALA A 212 1.51 -10.74 -11.01
CA ALA A 212 2.04 -12.10 -11.07
C ALA A 212 3.54 -12.15 -10.75
N THR A 213 4.31 -11.24 -11.35
CA THR A 213 5.76 -11.14 -11.12
C THR A 213 6.08 -10.74 -9.68
N LEU A 214 5.32 -9.79 -9.11
CA LEU A 214 5.46 -9.38 -7.71
C LEU A 214 5.10 -10.51 -6.74
N ALA A 215 4.03 -11.25 -7.00
CA ALA A 215 3.62 -12.36 -6.17
C ALA A 215 4.68 -13.46 -6.14
N SER A 216 5.22 -13.86 -7.30
CA SER A 216 6.33 -14.81 -7.38
C SER A 216 7.59 -14.30 -6.67
N TYR A 217 7.93 -13.02 -6.84
CA TYR A 217 9.05 -12.40 -6.13
C TYR A 217 8.89 -12.46 -4.61
N PHE A 218 7.68 -12.22 -4.08
CA PHE A 218 7.46 -12.30 -2.63
C PHE A 218 7.53 -13.74 -2.12
N VAL A 219 7.02 -14.72 -2.86
CA VAL A 219 7.20 -16.13 -2.51
C VAL A 219 8.68 -16.44 -2.38
N GLU A 220 9.50 -16.17 -3.41
CA GLU A 220 10.96 -16.40 -3.38
C GLU A 220 11.65 -15.64 -2.21
N LYS A 221 11.23 -14.41 -1.94
CA LYS A 221 11.77 -13.59 -0.86
C LYS A 221 11.53 -14.20 0.52
N PHE A 222 10.30 -14.66 0.80
CA PHE A 222 9.95 -15.22 2.11
C PHE A 222 10.54 -16.63 2.29
N GLU A 223 10.63 -17.43 1.24
CA GLU A 223 11.31 -18.72 1.28
C GLU A 223 12.79 -18.60 1.60
N ALA A 224 13.46 -17.61 1.02
CA ALA A 224 14.86 -17.34 1.31
C ALA A 224 15.10 -16.96 2.78
N LEU A 225 14.09 -16.35 3.45
CA LEU A 225 14.15 -15.95 4.85
C LEU A 225 13.85 -17.14 5.79
N ASP A 226 12.81 -17.91 5.52
CA ASP A 226 12.29 -18.92 6.45
C ASP A 226 12.78 -20.36 6.15
N ARG A 227 13.52 -20.55 5.03
CA ARG A 227 14.00 -21.87 4.56
C ARG A 227 12.87 -22.92 4.44
N THR A 228 11.66 -22.47 4.17
CA THR A 228 10.52 -23.34 3.87
C THR A 228 10.60 -23.86 2.45
N ALA A 229 9.91 -24.98 2.15
CA ALA A 229 9.89 -25.54 0.80
C ALA A 229 9.21 -24.56 -0.17
N LEU A 230 9.76 -24.47 -1.41
CA LEU A 230 9.21 -23.68 -2.51
C LEU A 230 7.72 -23.98 -2.70
N LYS A 231 6.86 -22.98 -2.51
CA LYS A 231 5.43 -23.09 -2.78
C LYS A 231 5.11 -22.41 -4.11
N GLU A 232 4.34 -23.07 -4.93
CA GLU A 232 3.82 -22.48 -6.16
C GLU A 232 2.51 -21.75 -5.87
N ILE A 233 2.19 -20.73 -6.67
CA ILE A 233 0.89 -20.08 -6.62
C ILE A 233 0.00 -20.80 -7.64
N SER A 234 -1.13 -21.36 -7.20
CA SER A 234 -2.07 -22.01 -8.10
C SER A 234 -2.63 -21.02 -9.13
N PRO A 235 -2.96 -21.48 -10.35
CA PRO A 235 -3.54 -20.62 -11.38
C PRO A 235 -4.80 -19.87 -10.89
N ARG A 236 -5.62 -20.52 -10.08
CA ARG A 236 -6.84 -19.92 -9.51
C ARG A 236 -6.51 -18.81 -8.49
N ALA A 237 -5.52 -19.04 -7.64
CA ALA A 237 -5.05 -18.02 -6.70
C ALA A 237 -4.46 -16.81 -7.46
N LEU A 238 -3.70 -17.07 -8.53
CA LEU A 238 -3.12 -16.02 -9.37
C LEU A 238 -4.19 -15.17 -10.06
N GLU A 239 -5.28 -15.78 -10.54
CA GLU A 239 -6.44 -15.06 -11.09
C GLU A 239 -7.06 -14.14 -10.04
N CYS A 240 -7.27 -14.62 -8.80
CA CYS A 240 -7.77 -13.80 -7.70
C CYS A 240 -6.85 -12.61 -7.43
N LEU A 241 -5.54 -12.85 -7.30
CA LEU A 241 -4.54 -11.81 -7.06
C LEU A 241 -4.52 -10.74 -8.17
N THR A 242 -4.61 -11.15 -9.43
CA THR A 242 -4.55 -10.25 -10.59
C THR A 242 -5.83 -9.42 -10.75
N SER A 243 -6.98 -9.96 -10.34
CA SER A 243 -8.27 -9.29 -10.46
C SER A 243 -8.53 -8.25 -9.36
N TYR A 244 -7.86 -8.35 -8.23
CA TYR A 244 -8.04 -7.45 -7.09
C TYR A 244 -7.41 -6.07 -7.32
N ASP A 245 -8.02 -5.00 -6.77
CA ASP A 245 -7.59 -3.61 -7.02
C ASP A 245 -6.44 -3.14 -6.12
N TRP A 246 -6.12 -3.88 -5.08
CA TRP A 246 -5.01 -3.60 -4.15
C TRP A 246 -5.00 -2.16 -3.62
N PRO A 247 -5.98 -1.73 -2.81
CA PRO A 247 -6.00 -0.37 -2.25
C PRO A 247 -4.76 -0.04 -1.41
N GLY A 248 -4.13 -1.02 -0.77
CA GLY A 248 -2.84 -0.91 -0.09
C GLY A 248 -1.64 -1.18 -0.98
N ASN A 249 -1.85 -1.32 -2.30
CA ASN A 249 -0.84 -1.50 -3.32
C ASN A 249 0.10 -2.70 -3.05
N VAL A 250 1.40 -2.53 -3.30
CA VAL A 250 2.40 -3.60 -3.18
C VAL A 250 2.56 -4.07 -1.73
N ARG A 251 2.38 -3.17 -0.74
CA ARG A 251 2.46 -3.55 0.68
C ARG A 251 1.33 -4.50 1.08
N GLU A 252 0.13 -4.28 0.56
CA GLU A 252 -1.01 -5.18 0.81
C GLU A 252 -0.82 -6.53 0.12
N LEU A 253 -0.32 -6.54 -1.12
CA LEU A 253 0.03 -7.77 -1.84
C LEU A 253 1.10 -8.57 -1.09
N GLU A 254 2.18 -7.92 -0.64
CA GLU A 254 3.25 -8.54 0.16
C GLU A 254 2.70 -9.23 1.40
N ASN A 255 1.89 -8.52 2.20
CA ASN A 255 1.25 -9.07 3.40
C ASN A 255 0.28 -10.22 3.07
N ALA A 256 -0.43 -10.16 1.94
CA ALA A 256 -1.34 -11.22 1.51
C ALA A 256 -0.58 -12.51 1.14
N ILE A 257 0.54 -12.39 0.45
CA ILE A 257 1.41 -13.54 0.11
C ILE A 257 2.08 -14.10 1.37
N GLU A 258 2.63 -13.26 2.25
CA GLU A 258 3.21 -13.69 3.52
C GLU A 258 2.20 -14.50 4.35
N ARG A 259 0.99 -13.97 4.52
CA ARG A 259 -0.09 -14.67 5.20
C ARG A 259 -0.44 -16.00 4.55
N ALA A 260 -0.54 -16.04 3.22
CA ALA A 260 -0.87 -17.25 2.49
C ALA A 260 0.21 -18.33 2.68
N LEU A 261 1.49 -17.95 2.65
CA LEU A 261 2.61 -18.87 2.90
C LEU A 261 2.56 -19.50 4.30
N VAL A 262 2.21 -18.68 5.31
CA VAL A 262 2.11 -19.16 6.71
C VAL A 262 0.90 -20.07 6.92
N LEU A 263 -0.23 -19.79 6.27
CA LEU A 263 -1.49 -20.52 6.48
C LEU A 263 -1.64 -21.74 5.58
N SER A 264 -0.99 -21.76 4.40
CA SER A 264 -1.09 -22.86 3.46
C SER A 264 -0.54 -24.16 4.05
N ARG A 265 -1.33 -25.23 3.92
CA ARG A 265 -1.00 -26.60 4.37
C ARG A 265 -0.47 -27.49 3.24
N THR A 266 -0.47 -26.97 2.03
CA THR A 266 -0.07 -27.67 0.79
C THR A 266 1.19 -27.06 0.22
N ASP A 267 1.76 -27.70 -0.80
CA ASP A 267 2.93 -27.19 -1.53
C ASP A 267 2.57 -26.08 -2.52
N SER A 268 1.29 -25.69 -2.58
CA SER A 268 0.78 -24.59 -3.40
C SER A 268 -0.10 -23.63 -2.58
N ILE A 269 -0.04 -22.34 -2.92
CA ILE A 269 -0.96 -21.34 -2.40
C ILE A 269 -2.26 -21.45 -3.19
N GLU A 270 -3.33 -21.82 -2.47
CA GLU A 270 -4.67 -21.91 -3.04
C GLU A 270 -5.50 -20.65 -2.74
N PRO A 271 -6.62 -20.42 -3.44
CA PRO A 271 -7.48 -19.27 -3.15
C PRO A 271 -7.91 -19.16 -1.68
N GLU A 272 -8.14 -20.28 -1.01
CA GLU A 272 -8.57 -20.34 0.39
C GLU A 272 -7.53 -19.81 1.38
N ASP A 273 -6.25 -19.80 1.00
CA ASP A 273 -5.15 -19.26 1.80
C ASP A 273 -5.09 -17.72 1.72
N LEU A 274 -5.72 -17.14 0.68
CA LEU A 274 -5.72 -15.70 0.47
C LEU A 274 -6.71 -14.98 1.41
N PRO A 275 -6.49 -13.67 1.69
CA PRO A 275 -7.43 -12.89 2.46
C PRO A 275 -8.83 -12.86 1.82
N GLU A 276 -9.90 -12.94 2.64
CA GLU A 276 -11.28 -12.92 2.16
C GLU A 276 -11.59 -11.71 1.25
N CYS A 277 -10.95 -10.56 1.48
CA CYS A 277 -11.15 -9.38 0.65
C CYS A 277 -10.68 -9.59 -0.79
N VAL A 278 -9.68 -10.44 -1.02
CA VAL A 278 -9.19 -10.79 -2.36
C VAL A 278 -10.16 -11.74 -3.05
N LEU A 279 -10.78 -12.65 -2.29
CA LEU A 279 -11.74 -13.65 -2.81
C LEU A 279 -13.13 -13.06 -3.10
N THR A 280 -13.54 -12.05 -2.35
CA THR A 280 -14.91 -11.49 -2.40
C THR A 280 -15.10 -10.38 -3.41
N GLN A 281 -14.09 -10.00 -4.18
CA GLN A 281 -14.33 -9.15 -5.33
C GLN A 281 -15.11 -9.97 -6.37
N PRO A 282 -16.33 -9.53 -6.75
CA PRO A 282 -16.96 -10.12 -7.91
C PRO A 282 -15.99 -9.89 -9.07
N THR A 283 -15.66 -10.94 -9.77
CA THR A 283 -15.04 -10.86 -11.09
C THR A 283 -15.89 -9.93 -11.94
N LEU A 284 -15.61 -8.62 -11.90
CA LEU A 284 -16.16 -7.63 -12.82
C LEU A 284 -15.43 -7.80 -14.17
N LEU A 285 -15.29 -9.05 -14.60
CA LEU A 285 -15.03 -9.37 -15.98
C LEU A 285 -16.24 -8.89 -16.79
N VAL A 286 -16.07 -7.69 -17.36
CA VAL A 286 -16.66 -7.28 -18.63
C VAL A 286 -18.11 -7.77 -18.87
N LEU A 287 -19.04 -7.39 -18.00
CA LEU A 287 -20.45 -7.49 -18.33
C LEU A 287 -21.20 -6.24 -17.85
N LYS A 288 -20.73 -5.06 -18.29
CA LYS A 288 -21.43 -3.79 -18.01
C LYS A 288 -22.85 -3.76 -18.59
N ASP A 289 -23.22 -4.75 -19.42
CA ASP A 289 -24.52 -4.80 -20.10
C ASP A 289 -25.19 -6.18 -20.13
N SER A 290 -24.89 -7.11 -19.24
CA SER A 290 -25.59 -8.38 -19.28
C SER A 290 -26.81 -8.40 -18.36
N LYS A 291 -27.97 -8.67 -18.95
CA LYS A 291 -29.22 -9.03 -18.27
C LYS A 291 -29.02 -10.11 -17.17
N TYR A 292 -27.95 -10.89 -17.28
CA TYR A 292 -27.55 -11.93 -16.34
C TYR A 292 -27.11 -11.37 -14.97
N HIS A 293 -26.27 -10.33 -14.95
CA HIS A 293 -25.80 -9.75 -13.67
C HIS A 293 -26.94 -9.05 -12.91
N SER A 294 -27.80 -8.33 -13.63
CA SER A 294 -28.99 -7.73 -13.03
C SER A 294 -29.98 -8.79 -12.52
N ALA A 295 -30.11 -9.91 -13.24
CA ALA A 295 -30.97 -11.04 -12.84
C ALA A 295 -30.43 -11.71 -11.56
N ILE A 296 -29.11 -11.93 -11.44
CA ILE A 296 -28.50 -12.47 -10.21
C ILE A 296 -28.67 -11.52 -9.03
N GLN A 297 -28.47 -10.23 -9.22
CA GLN A 297 -28.68 -9.25 -8.15
C GLN A 297 -30.15 -9.22 -7.72
N THR A 298 -31.07 -9.28 -8.67
CA THR A 298 -32.50 -9.35 -8.38
C THR A 298 -32.86 -10.63 -7.65
N LEU A 299 -32.32 -11.78 -8.06
CA LEU A 299 -32.51 -13.05 -7.38
C LEU A 299 -31.99 -13.02 -5.93
N LYS A 300 -30.79 -12.50 -5.71
CA LYS A 300 -30.22 -12.31 -4.37
C LYS A 300 -31.07 -11.42 -3.48
N LYS A 301 -31.60 -10.30 -4.03
CA LYS A 301 -32.51 -9.41 -3.31
C LYS A 301 -33.79 -10.13 -2.92
N ASN A 302 -34.40 -10.86 -3.84
CA ASN A 302 -35.64 -11.60 -3.60
C ASN A 302 -35.47 -12.68 -2.53
N LEU A 303 -34.39 -13.47 -2.60
CA LEU A 303 -34.08 -14.51 -1.61
C LEU A 303 -33.91 -13.92 -0.19
N ILE A 304 -33.21 -12.79 -0.07
CA ILE A 304 -33.03 -12.12 1.22
C ILE A 304 -34.36 -11.57 1.75
N LEU A 305 -35.16 -10.92 0.88
CA LEU A 305 -36.47 -10.38 1.28
C LEU A 305 -37.42 -11.49 1.67
N GLN A 306 -37.45 -12.61 0.95
CA GLN A 306 -38.26 -13.78 1.26
C GLN A 306 -37.85 -14.37 2.60
N ALA A 307 -36.55 -14.62 2.86
CA ALA A 307 -36.07 -15.14 4.12
C ALA A 307 -36.37 -14.19 5.30
N MET A 308 -36.29 -12.88 5.10
CA MET A 308 -36.65 -11.88 6.12
C MET A 308 -38.17 -11.85 6.37
N HIS A 309 -38.99 -12.02 5.35
CA HIS A 309 -40.44 -12.12 5.49
C HIS A 309 -40.85 -13.40 6.24
N GLU A 310 -40.33 -14.57 5.84
CA GLU A 310 -40.59 -15.86 6.49
C GLU A 310 -40.12 -15.88 7.96
N SER A 311 -39.06 -15.11 8.25
CA SER A 311 -38.49 -14.97 9.61
C SER A 311 -39.10 -13.80 10.39
N GLN A 312 -40.18 -13.16 9.90
CA GLN A 312 -40.87 -12.03 10.54
C GLN A 312 -39.90 -10.92 10.98
N GLY A 313 -38.89 -10.62 10.18
CA GLY A 313 -37.86 -9.60 10.48
C GLY A 313 -36.76 -10.05 11.44
N ASN A 314 -36.73 -11.29 11.89
CA ASN A 314 -35.69 -11.82 12.76
C ASN A 314 -34.43 -12.17 11.96
N TYR A 315 -33.37 -11.35 12.08
CA TYR A 315 -32.11 -11.52 11.36
C TYR A 315 -31.38 -12.84 11.66
N ASN A 316 -31.46 -13.34 12.88
CA ASN A 316 -30.81 -14.58 13.25
C ASN A 316 -31.50 -15.80 12.62
N HIS A 317 -32.82 -15.78 12.54
CA HIS A 317 -33.60 -16.83 11.92
C HIS A 317 -33.45 -16.81 10.38
N ALA A 318 -33.53 -15.64 9.78
CA ALA A 318 -33.32 -15.44 8.35
C ALA A 318 -31.90 -15.89 7.90
N ALA A 319 -30.87 -15.57 8.72
CA ALA A 319 -29.51 -16.01 8.43
C ALA A 319 -29.36 -17.53 8.45
N ARG A 320 -29.99 -18.22 9.42
CA ARG A 320 -30.00 -19.70 9.48
C ARG A 320 -30.71 -20.31 8.27
N ASN A 321 -31.87 -19.77 7.88
CA ASN A 321 -32.62 -20.25 6.71
C ASN A 321 -31.82 -20.11 5.41
N LEU A 322 -30.97 -19.09 5.30
CA LEU A 322 -30.10 -18.86 4.15
C LEU A 322 -28.75 -19.58 4.25
N GLY A 323 -28.46 -20.29 5.35
CA GLY A 323 -27.15 -20.90 5.59
C GLY A 323 -26.02 -19.87 5.77
N LEU A 324 -26.33 -18.65 6.27
CA LEU A 324 -25.40 -17.55 6.39
C LEU A 324 -25.16 -17.17 7.86
N HIS A 325 -23.99 -16.55 8.13
CA HIS A 325 -23.75 -15.94 9.42
C HIS A 325 -24.50 -14.59 9.53
N THR A 326 -25.10 -14.29 10.69
CA THR A 326 -25.94 -13.09 10.92
C THR A 326 -25.23 -11.78 10.51
N ASN A 327 -23.96 -11.61 10.86
CA ASN A 327 -23.19 -10.42 10.49
C ASN A 327 -23.01 -10.28 8.97
N TYR A 328 -22.93 -11.41 8.27
CA TYR A 328 -22.83 -11.42 6.80
C TYR A 328 -24.16 -11.00 6.18
N LEU A 329 -25.29 -11.47 6.70
CA LEU A 329 -26.63 -11.05 6.26
C LEU A 329 -26.83 -9.54 6.45
N HIS A 330 -26.44 -8.98 7.60
CA HIS A 330 -26.47 -7.53 7.82
C HIS A 330 -25.69 -6.75 6.78
N ARG A 331 -24.49 -7.23 6.40
CA ARG A 331 -23.64 -6.60 5.39
C ARG A 331 -24.29 -6.68 3.99
N LEU A 332 -24.87 -7.83 3.63
CA LEU A 332 -25.59 -8.00 2.36
C LEU A 332 -26.79 -7.06 2.23
N ILE A 333 -27.63 -6.96 3.26
CA ILE A 333 -28.78 -6.05 3.31
C ILE A 333 -28.33 -4.59 3.11
N ARG A 334 -27.21 -4.20 3.73
CA ARG A 334 -26.62 -2.86 3.56
C ARG A 334 -26.12 -2.62 2.15
N ASN A 335 -25.35 -3.56 1.60
CA ASN A 335 -24.70 -3.44 0.28
C ASN A 335 -25.72 -3.49 -0.88
N LEU A 336 -26.83 -4.20 -0.69
CA LEU A 336 -27.91 -4.30 -1.68
C LEU A 336 -28.97 -3.21 -1.54
N GLY A 337 -28.81 -2.28 -0.57
CA GLY A 337 -29.75 -1.17 -0.35
C GLY A 337 -31.12 -1.56 0.20
N LEU A 338 -31.23 -2.75 0.85
CA LEU A 338 -32.52 -3.34 1.27
C LEU A 338 -32.99 -2.88 2.67
N ARG A 339 -32.26 -1.97 3.34
CA ARG A 339 -32.59 -1.52 4.71
C ARG A 339 -34.01 -0.98 4.85
N GLY A 340 -34.50 -0.22 3.85
CA GLY A 340 -35.86 0.33 3.84
C GLY A 340 -36.92 -0.76 3.75
N SER A 341 -36.73 -1.71 2.84
CA SER A 341 -37.68 -2.80 2.60
C SER A 341 -37.74 -3.79 3.79
N VAL A 342 -36.60 -4.03 4.46
CA VAL A 342 -36.54 -4.93 5.62
C VAL A 342 -37.17 -4.31 6.86
N ARG A 343 -37.13 -2.98 7.06
CA ARG A 343 -37.80 -2.29 8.17
C ARG A 343 -39.32 -2.46 8.14
N MET A 344 -39.93 -2.61 6.98
CA MET A 344 -41.37 -2.89 6.88
C MET A 344 -41.78 -4.20 7.55
N PHE A 345 -40.90 -5.19 7.62
CA PHE A 345 -41.17 -6.48 8.27
C PHE A 345 -40.96 -6.46 9.78
N THR A 346 -40.28 -5.43 10.33
CA THR A 346 -40.05 -5.27 11.77
C THR A 346 -41.08 -4.36 12.45
N SER A 347 -41.87 -3.58 11.71
CA SER A 347 -42.82 -2.59 12.26
C SER A 347 -44.20 -3.18 12.57
N HIS A 348 -44.44 -4.47 12.37
CA HIS A 348 -45.73 -5.13 12.72
C HIS A 348 -45.75 -5.86 14.06
N MET A 349 -44.78 -5.63 14.94
CA MET A 349 -44.74 -6.16 16.29
C MET A 349 -44.71 -5.04 17.33
N GLU A 350 -45.72 -4.18 17.39
CA GLU A 350 -46.13 -3.56 18.67
C GLU A 350 -47.33 -4.29 19.20
N PRO A 351 -47.29 -4.91 20.40
CA PRO A 351 -48.46 -5.49 20.99
C PRO A 351 -49.38 -4.36 21.53
N GLU A 352 -50.64 -4.40 21.12
CA GLU A 352 -51.72 -3.75 21.83
C GLU A 352 -51.77 -4.30 23.27
N ALA A 353 -51.24 -3.55 24.22
CA ALA A 353 -51.45 -3.81 25.64
C ALA A 353 -51.38 -2.48 26.38
N SER A 354 -52.51 -1.80 26.43
CA SER A 354 -52.89 -1.01 27.62
C SER A 354 -54.21 -0.29 27.37
N THR A 355 -55.33 -0.98 27.56
CA THR A 355 -56.58 -0.32 27.90
C THR A 355 -57.45 -1.30 28.68
N MET A 356 -57.23 -1.35 29.98
CA MET A 356 -58.25 -1.75 30.97
C MET A 356 -57.67 -1.61 32.38
N ALA A 357 -57.96 -0.51 33.03
CA ALA A 357 -58.25 -0.42 34.45
C ALA A 357 -58.36 1.05 34.85
N ALA A 358 -59.57 1.60 34.71
CA ALA A 358 -60.03 2.69 35.56
C ALA A 358 -61.54 2.41 35.76
N GLY A 359 -61.86 2.01 36.96
CA GLY A 359 -63.25 1.76 37.38
C GLY A 359 -63.27 0.99 38.71
N ASP A 360 -63.26 1.72 39.74
CA ASP A 360 -63.83 1.68 41.12
C ASP A 360 -62.77 2.01 42.16
#